data_f9463853b079d3c847f0b148bd20bb1b
#
_entry.id   f9463853b079d3c847f0b148bd20bb1b
#
_cell.length_a   1.000
_cell.length_b   1.000
_cell.length_c   1.000
_cell.angle_alpha   90.00
_cell.angle_beta   90.00
_cell.angle_gamma   90.00
#
_symmetry.space_group_name_H-M   'P 1'
#
loop_
_entity.id
_entity.type
_entity.pdbx_description
1 polymer ?
#
loop_
_entity_poly.entity_id
_entity_poly.type
_entity_poly.pdbx_seq_one_letter_code
_entity_poly.pdbx_strand_id
1 'polypeptide(L)'
;MSLPRIAITTGEPAGIGPDIVLMAAQRAWPAELVVIADPNMLQQRAQALNLPIELQTYTTDLPPQAQQPGTLKIQPIALAVPAIAGSLNTANAAYVLETLRHAVQGCVSGHYQAMVTGPVQKSVINDAGIPFTGHTEFLAQETGTDRVVMMLATKELRVALATTHLALKDVPGAITPELLHQTLNILYHDLRDKFGIDAPRIAVLGLNPHAGEDGHMGREEVEILAPVLENLRAGGMDLLGPLPADTAFNPKVLTNCDAVFAMYHDQGLPVLKYSGFGRAINITLGLPIIRTSVDHGTALDQAETGGADWHSLEQAITIACQLCENNRQAGNH
;
A
#
# COMPACT_ATOMS: atom_id res chain seq x y z
N MET A 1 -16.49 -1.16 21.53
CA MET A 1 -15.49 -1.74 20.59
C MET A 1 -14.19 -0.97 20.77
N SER A 2 -13.04 -1.65 20.88
CA SER A 2 -11.74 -0.93 20.97
C SER A 2 -11.39 -0.29 19.63
N LEU A 3 -10.90 0.93 19.63
CA LEU A 3 -10.43 1.62 18.43
C LEU A 3 -9.17 0.92 17.86
N PRO A 4 -8.91 0.97 16.54
CA PRO A 4 -7.66 0.49 16.00
C PRO A 4 -6.53 1.49 16.33
N ARG A 5 -5.34 0.96 16.46
CA ARG A 5 -4.10 1.73 16.55
C ARG A 5 -3.33 1.52 15.25
N ILE A 6 -3.00 2.62 14.57
CA ILE A 6 -2.38 2.60 13.25
C ILE A 6 -1.00 3.25 13.35
N ALA A 7 0.04 2.49 13.02
CA ALA A 7 1.39 3.01 12.89
C ALA A 7 1.54 3.80 11.58
N ILE A 8 2.15 4.98 11.64
CA ILE A 8 2.45 5.79 10.46
C ILE A 8 3.95 6.06 10.40
N THR A 9 4.60 5.71 9.30
CA THR A 9 5.99 6.11 9.05
C THR A 9 6.02 7.30 8.10
N THR A 10 6.84 8.30 8.39
CA THR A 10 6.97 9.50 7.54
C THR A 10 7.75 9.24 6.25
N GLY A 11 8.52 8.15 6.20
CA GLY A 11 9.41 7.84 5.07
C GLY A 11 10.65 8.74 5.05
N GLU A 12 10.99 9.29 3.88
CA GLU A 12 12.15 10.17 3.71
C GLU A 12 11.98 11.47 4.50
N PRO A 13 12.85 11.75 5.48
CA PRO A 13 12.69 12.92 6.35
C PRO A 13 12.89 14.26 5.62
N ALA A 14 13.61 14.28 4.50
CA ALA A 14 13.81 15.47 3.66
C ALA A 14 12.64 15.72 2.69
N GLY A 15 11.72 14.77 2.53
CA GLY A 15 10.58 14.85 1.61
C GLY A 15 9.31 15.41 2.25
N ILE A 16 8.19 15.25 1.54
CA ILE A 16 6.86 15.68 1.99
C ILE A 16 6.22 14.74 3.02
N GLY A 17 6.80 13.57 3.29
CA GLY A 17 6.23 12.61 4.24
C GLY A 17 5.90 13.21 5.62
N PRO A 18 6.83 13.94 6.28
CA PRO A 18 6.55 14.66 7.51
C PRO A 18 5.39 15.67 7.37
N ASP A 19 5.34 16.42 6.25
CA ASP A 19 4.32 17.45 6.01
C ASP A 19 2.92 16.85 5.93
N ILE A 20 2.74 15.82 5.11
CA ILE A 20 1.44 15.18 4.93
C ILE A 20 0.94 14.49 6.20
N VAL A 21 1.85 13.95 7.03
CA VAL A 21 1.50 13.39 8.34
C VAL A 21 1.02 14.51 9.30
N LEU A 22 1.69 15.65 9.32
CA LEU A 22 1.28 16.80 10.14
C LEU A 22 -0.07 17.37 9.67
N MET A 23 -0.33 17.38 8.35
CA MET A 23 -1.64 17.77 7.80
C MET A 23 -2.73 16.77 8.20
N ALA A 24 -2.46 15.46 8.15
CA ALA A 24 -3.40 14.44 8.61
C ALA A 24 -3.71 14.56 10.10
N ALA A 25 -2.73 14.97 10.93
CA ALA A 25 -2.92 15.20 12.35
C ALA A 25 -3.86 16.38 12.69
N GLN A 26 -4.16 17.25 11.72
CA GLN A 26 -5.14 18.35 11.92
C GLN A 26 -6.60 17.86 11.84
N ARG A 27 -6.84 16.55 11.63
CA ARG A 27 -8.18 15.98 11.56
C ARG A 27 -8.44 14.95 12.66
N ALA A 28 -9.73 14.77 12.97
CA ALA A 28 -10.17 13.64 13.81
C ALA A 28 -10.19 12.35 12.99
N TRP A 29 -9.76 11.25 13.61
CA TRP A 29 -9.80 9.91 13.03
C TRP A 29 -10.45 8.92 13.97
N PRO A 30 -11.21 7.92 13.46
CA PRO A 30 -11.79 6.85 14.28
C PRO A 30 -10.73 5.78 14.62
N ALA A 31 -9.51 6.21 14.90
CA ALA A 31 -8.35 5.39 15.22
C ALA A 31 -7.35 6.19 16.06
N GLU A 32 -6.49 5.52 16.81
CA GLU A 32 -5.30 6.13 17.38
C GLU A 32 -4.19 6.10 16.33
N LEU A 33 -3.73 7.27 15.91
CA LEU A 33 -2.58 7.38 15.00
C LEU A 33 -1.30 7.49 15.82
N VAL A 34 -0.34 6.58 15.55
CA VAL A 34 0.99 6.59 16.17
C VAL A 34 2.03 6.80 15.09
N VAL A 35 2.59 8.01 15.04
CA VAL A 35 3.70 8.30 14.12
C VAL A 35 5.01 7.73 14.67
N ILE A 36 5.79 7.06 13.83
CA ILE A 36 7.12 6.56 14.15
C ILE A 36 8.12 7.48 13.46
N ALA A 37 8.71 8.42 14.20
CA ALA A 37 9.53 9.49 13.63
C ALA A 37 10.40 10.18 14.69
N ASP A 38 11.28 11.07 14.24
CA ASP A 38 12.02 11.99 15.12
C ASP A 38 11.11 13.13 15.58
N PRO A 39 10.89 13.29 16.90
CA PRO A 39 9.99 14.32 17.43
C PRO A 39 10.50 15.75 17.15
N ASN A 40 11.81 15.98 17.16
CA ASN A 40 12.36 17.31 16.90
C ASN A 40 12.17 17.71 15.45
N MET A 41 12.37 16.76 14.51
CA MET A 41 12.11 16.98 13.09
C MET A 41 10.64 17.32 12.84
N LEU A 42 9.70 16.57 13.42
CA LEU A 42 8.27 16.85 13.26
C LEU A 42 7.88 18.22 13.87
N GLN A 43 8.44 18.57 15.05
CA GLN A 43 8.16 19.85 15.67
C GLN A 43 8.68 21.03 14.85
N GLN A 44 9.90 20.92 14.30
CA GLN A 44 10.48 21.94 13.42
C GLN A 44 9.64 22.10 12.14
N ARG A 45 9.25 20.97 11.52
CA ARG A 45 8.44 20.97 10.30
C ARG A 45 7.06 21.57 10.55
N ALA A 46 6.42 21.27 11.69
CA ALA A 46 5.13 21.84 12.06
C ALA A 46 5.22 23.38 12.26
N GLN A 47 6.33 23.86 12.86
CA GLN A 47 6.59 25.29 13.00
C GLN A 47 6.73 25.99 11.63
N ALA A 48 7.51 25.41 10.73
CA ALA A 48 7.71 25.96 9.39
C ALA A 48 6.40 26.03 8.58
N LEU A 49 5.54 25.02 8.74
CA LEU A 49 4.22 24.95 8.08
C LEU A 49 3.13 25.74 8.82
N ASN A 50 3.42 26.35 9.96
CA ASN A 50 2.44 27.01 10.84
C ASN A 50 1.26 26.09 11.23
N LEU A 51 1.52 24.80 11.43
CA LEU A 51 0.53 23.82 11.87
C LEU A 51 0.64 23.62 13.39
N PRO A 52 -0.44 23.82 14.16
CA PRO A 52 -0.44 23.51 15.58
C PRO A 52 -0.31 22.00 15.78
N ILE A 53 0.61 21.56 16.63
CA ILE A 53 0.78 20.15 16.96
C ILE A 53 1.24 19.96 18.39
N GLU A 54 0.58 19.07 19.11
CA GLU A 54 1.01 18.53 20.40
C GLU A 54 1.46 17.08 20.18
N LEU A 55 2.76 16.82 20.29
CA LEU A 55 3.31 15.47 20.24
C LEU A 55 3.21 14.82 21.62
N GLN A 56 2.49 13.70 21.71
CA GLN A 56 2.29 12.93 22.93
C GLN A 56 3.04 11.61 22.82
N THR A 57 3.89 11.29 23.80
CA THR A 57 4.62 10.01 23.79
C THR A 57 3.65 8.83 23.79
N TYR A 58 3.84 7.92 22.84
CA TYR A 58 3.10 6.68 22.77
C TYR A 58 3.51 5.73 23.89
N THR A 59 2.52 5.05 24.48
CA THR A 59 2.73 3.99 25.46
C THR A 59 1.82 2.81 25.12
N THR A 60 2.34 1.60 25.18
CA THR A 60 1.60 0.37 24.86
C THR A 60 0.50 0.04 25.85
N ASP A 61 0.66 0.48 27.13
CA ASP A 61 -0.18 0.05 28.24
C ASP A 61 -1.55 0.75 28.31
N LEU A 62 -1.70 1.84 27.56
CA LEU A 62 -2.96 2.58 27.54
C LEU A 62 -3.87 2.08 26.40
N PRO A 63 -5.19 2.03 26.64
CA PRO A 63 -6.14 1.70 25.58
C PRO A 63 -6.08 2.77 24.46
N PRO A 64 -6.28 2.36 23.18
CA PRO A 64 -6.24 3.29 22.06
C PRO A 64 -7.34 4.36 22.18
N GLN A 65 -7.00 5.59 21.83
CA GLN A 65 -7.88 6.75 21.84
C GLN A 65 -8.03 7.31 20.41
N ALA A 66 -9.23 7.80 20.09
CA ALA A 66 -9.45 8.45 18.79
C ALA A 66 -8.56 9.67 18.64
N GLN A 67 -7.92 9.81 17.49
CA GLN A 67 -7.11 10.95 17.13
C GLN A 67 -7.90 12.26 17.23
N GLN A 68 -7.37 13.22 17.97
CA GLN A 68 -7.93 14.57 18.07
C GLN A 68 -7.15 15.55 17.18
N PRO A 69 -7.81 16.51 16.52
CA PRO A 69 -7.12 17.51 15.70
C PRO A 69 -6.04 18.26 16.49
N GLY A 70 -4.87 18.44 15.89
CA GLY A 70 -3.73 19.12 16.48
C GLY A 70 -2.96 18.31 17.52
N THR A 71 -3.28 17.04 17.73
CA THR A 71 -2.50 16.13 18.58
C THR A 71 -1.93 14.98 17.75
N LEU A 72 -0.86 14.32 18.19
CA LEU A 72 -0.34 13.12 17.53
C LEU A 72 0.46 12.28 18.53
N LYS A 73 0.15 10.99 18.63
CA LYS A 73 0.98 10.05 19.38
C LYS A 73 2.27 9.78 18.60
N ILE A 74 3.40 9.74 19.31
CA ILE A 74 4.71 9.51 18.71
C ILE A 74 5.46 8.37 19.38
N GLN A 75 5.93 7.43 18.57
CA GLN A 75 6.98 6.46 18.90
C GLN A 75 8.31 7.06 18.41
N PRO A 76 9.16 7.54 19.31
CA PRO A 76 10.33 8.31 18.92
C PRO A 76 11.42 7.41 18.33
N ILE A 77 11.93 7.80 17.18
CA ILE A 77 13.16 7.29 16.53
C ILE A 77 14.01 8.52 16.17
N ALA A 78 15.23 8.59 16.63
CA ALA A 78 16.09 9.73 16.38
C ALA A 78 16.74 9.68 14.99
N LEU A 79 16.80 10.84 14.31
CA LEU A 79 17.64 11.04 13.14
C LEU A 79 19.12 10.99 13.50
N ALA A 80 19.96 10.48 12.60
CA ALA A 80 21.42 10.51 12.77
C ALA A 80 21.98 11.94 12.64
N VAL A 81 21.40 12.72 11.75
CA VAL A 81 21.71 14.15 11.55
C VAL A 81 20.42 14.90 11.28
N PRO A 82 20.34 16.22 11.59
CA PRO A 82 19.15 17.02 11.28
C PRO A 82 18.75 16.92 9.81
N ALA A 83 17.49 16.70 9.54
CA ALA A 83 16.95 16.69 8.18
C ALA A 83 16.70 18.13 7.70
N ILE A 84 17.10 18.41 6.46
CA ILE A 84 16.82 19.66 5.77
C ILE A 84 15.82 19.36 4.66
N ALA A 85 14.68 20.05 4.66
CA ALA A 85 13.65 19.89 3.64
C ALA A 85 14.23 20.06 2.23
N GLY A 86 13.89 19.16 1.32
CA GLY A 86 14.38 19.15 -0.05
C GLY A 86 15.83 18.64 -0.25
N SER A 87 16.58 18.37 0.84
CA SER A 87 17.99 17.99 0.75
C SER A 87 18.26 16.60 1.34
N LEU A 88 18.47 15.62 0.45
CA LEU A 88 18.75 14.23 0.83
C LEU A 88 20.06 14.08 1.58
N ASN A 89 20.09 13.19 2.58
CA ASN A 89 21.30 12.87 3.32
C ASN A 89 21.36 11.37 3.63
N THR A 90 22.38 10.70 3.11
CA THR A 90 22.63 9.25 3.31
C THR A 90 22.78 8.83 4.77
N ALA A 91 23.21 9.75 5.65
CA ALA A 91 23.33 9.46 7.08
C ALA A 91 21.98 9.10 7.73
N ASN A 92 20.86 9.57 7.17
CA ASN A 92 19.52 9.26 7.67
C ASN A 92 18.88 8.02 7.03
N ALA A 93 19.57 7.30 6.16
CA ALA A 93 19.03 6.09 5.52
C ALA A 93 18.67 5.00 6.54
N ALA A 94 19.52 4.78 7.54
CA ALA A 94 19.24 3.81 8.60
C ALA A 94 17.99 4.17 9.42
N TYR A 95 17.77 5.46 9.68
CA TYR A 95 16.55 5.95 10.35
C TYR A 95 15.28 5.55 9.59
N VAL A 96 15.24 5.73 8.26
CA VAL A 96 14.09 5.37 7.44
C VAL A 96 13.74 3.89 7.60
N LEU A 97 14.73 3.01 7.53
CA LEU A 97 14.53 1.57 7.68
C LEU A 97 14.13 1.17 9.10
N GLU A 98 14.68 1.87 10.10
CA GLU A 98 14.34 1.60 11.51
C GLU A 98 12.88 1.97 11.81
N THR A 99 12.35 3.08 11.25
CA THR A 99 10.93 3.40 11.37
C THR A 99 10.03 2.32 10.78
N LEU A 100 10.43 1.75 9.63
CA LEU A 100 9.70 0.64 8.99
C LEU A 100 9.74 -0.63 9.85
N ARG A 101 10.92 -1.01 10.39
CA ARG A 101 11.04 -2.18 11.28
C ARG A 101 10.17 -2.06 12.52
N HIS A 102 10.18 -0.92 13.18
CA HIS A 102 9.33 -0.66 14.33
C HIS A 102 7.85 -0.80 14.00
N ALA A 103 7.41 -0.27 12.86
CA ALA A 103 6.02 -0.41 12.41
C ALA A 103 5.65 -1.87 12.16
N VAL A 104 6.49 -2.62 11.43
CA VAL A 104 6.27 -4.05 11.17
C VAL A 104 6.22 -4.86 12.45
N GLN A 105 7.23 -4.72 13.32
CA GLN A 105 7.31 -5.45 14.58
C GLN A 105 6.12 -5.14 15.48
N GLY A 106 5.69 -3.89 15.54
CA GLY A 106 4.50 -3.49 16.27
C GLY A 106 3.21 -4.08 15.70
N CYS A 107 3.11 -4.23 14.37
CA CYS A 107 1.97 -4.91 13.75
C CYS A 107 2.00 -6.42 14.01
N VAL A 108 3.15 -7.08 13.86
CA VAL A 108 3.30 -8.53 14.09
C VAL A 108 3.03 -8.88 15.56
N SER A 109 3.44 -8.03 16.50
CA SER A 109 3.18 -8.23 17.93
C SER A 109 1.77 -7.79 18.39
N GLY A 110 0.95 -7.23 17.48
CA GLY A 110 -0.41 -6.79 17.78
C GLY A 110 -0.52 -5.45 18.50
N HIS A 111 0.59 -4.73 18.72
CA HIS A 111 0.57 -3.37 19.25
C HIS A 111 -0.12 -2.40 18.29
N TYR A 112 0.06 -2.58 16.98
CA TYR A 112 -0.63 -1.86 15.91
C TYR A 112 -1.47 -2.83 15.09
N GLN A 113 -2.66 -2.41 14.68
CA GLN A 113 -3.55 -3.22 13.85
C GLN A 113 -3.29 -3.04 12.35
N ALA A 114 -2.64 -1.94 11.98
CA ALA A 114 -2.20 -1.67 10.61
C ALA A 114 -1.00 -0.70 10.60
N MET A 115 -0.29 -0.67 9.47
CA MET A 115 0.69 0.36 9.19
C MET A 115 0.35 1.13 7.92
N VAL A 116 0.65 2.43 7.93
CA VAL A 116 0.56 3.34 6.77
C VAL A 116 1.94 3.91 6.51
N THR A 117 2.45 3.75 5.28
CA THR A 117 3.80 4.20 4.96
C THR A 117 3.81 5.43 4.09
N GLY A 118 4.58 6.46 4.52
CA GLY A 118 4.95 7.61 3.71
C GLY A 118 5.99 7.25 2.64
N PRO A 119 6.30 8.18 1.72
CA PRO A 119 7.17 7.90 0.59
C PRO A 119 8.64 7.83 1.01
N VAL A 120 9.41 6.91 0.41
CA VAL A 120 10.85 6.77 0.64
C VAL A 120 11.65 7.09 -0.62
N GLN A 121 12.89 7.51 -0.44
CA GLN A 121 13.84 7.75 -1.52
C GLN A 121 14.81 6.57 -1.63
N LYS A 122 14.56 5.67 -2.60
CA LYS A 122 15.37 4.45 -2.77
C LYS A 122 16.84 4.75 -3.04
N SER A 123 17.12 5.79 -3.85
CA SER A 123 18.50 6.15 -4.20
C SER A 123 19.33 6.48 -2.98
N VAL A 124 18.85 7.33 -2.06
CA VAL A 124 19.62 7.75 -0.88
C VAL A 124 19.91 6.57 0.06
N ILE A 125 19.00 5.59 0.16
CA ILE A 125 19.20 4.38 0.95
C ILE A 125 20.28 3.49 0.31
N ASN A 126 20.21 3.30 -1.01
CA ASN A 126 21.23 2.53 -1.74
C ASN A 126 22.59 3.25 -1.75
N ASP A 127 22.62 4.57 -1.87
CA ASP A 127 23.85 5.38 -1.81
C ASP A 127 24.51 5.33 -0.42
N ALA A 128 23.72 5.03 0.63
CA ALA A 128 24.24 4.72 1.97
C ALA A 128 24.85 3.31 2.09
N GLY A 129 24.89 2.53 1.00
CA GLY A 129 25.40 1.16 0.99
C GLY A 129 24.42 0.11 1.52
N ILE A 130 23.13 0.45 1.68
CA ILE A 130 22.09 -0.46 2.17
C ILE A 130 21.24 -0.90 0.98
N PRO A 131 21.25 -2.19 0.56
CA PRO A 131 20.41 -2.67 -0.52
C PRO A 131 18.92 -2.49 -0.20
N PHE A 132 18.21 -1.71 -1.03
CA PHE A 132 16.79 -1.44 -0.85
C PHE A 132 16.09 -1.32 -2.21
N THR A 133 15.20 -2.25 -2.49
CA THR A 133 14.41 -2.30 -3.73
C THR A 133 13.06 -1.60 -3.61
N GLY A 134 12.51 -1.56 -2.39
CA GLY A 134 11.25 -0.88 -2.09
C GLY A 134 10.59 -1.39 -0.81
N HIS A 135 9.50 -0.73 -0.43
CA HIS A 135 8.72 -1.13 0.75
C HIS A 135 8.25 -2.59 0.66
N THR A 136 7.75 -2.99 -0.50
CA THR A 136 7.12 -4.30 -0.70
C THR A 136 8.07 -5.44 -0.39
N GLU A 137 9.26 -5.40 -0.96
CA GLU A 137 10.30 -6.41 -0.77
C GLU A 137 10.87 -6.37 0.65
N PHE A 138 11.08 -5.17 1.18
CA PHE A 138 11.54 -4.98 2.56
C PHE A 138 10.55 -5.57 3.58
N LEU A 139 9.26 -5.27 3.43
CA LEU A 139 8.23 -5.77 4.32
C LEU A 139 8.03 -7.29 4.20
N ALA A 140 8.13 -7.84 2.99
CA ALA A 140 8.11 -9.29 2.77
C ALA A 140 9.26 -9.97 3.52
N GLN A 141 10.48 -9.42 3.43
CA GLN A 141 11.65 -9.91 4.15
C GLN A 141 11.46 -9.84 5.68
N GLU A 142 11.05 -8.69 6.21
CA GLU A 142 10.86 -8.48 7.67
C GLU A 142 9.75 -9.35 8.27
N THR A 143 8.79 -9.80 7.44
CA THR A 143 7.68 -10.68 7.87
C THR A 143 7.88 -12.15 7.51
N GLY A 144 8.96 -12.51 6.82
CA GLY A 144 9.19 -13.87 6.33
C GLY A 144 8.15 -14.31 5.29
N THR A 145 7.62 -13.38 4.50
CA THR A 145 6.59 -13.66 3.49
C THR A 145 7.25 -13.95 2.13
N ASP A 146 6.99 -15.10 1.56
CA ASP A 146 7.61 -15.53 0.29
C ASP A 146 7.06 -14.77 -0.93
N ARG A 147 5.76 -14.44 -0.92
CA ARG A 147 5.07 -13.80 -2.04
C ARG A 147 4.09 -12.75 -1.56
N VAL A 148 4.14 -11.59 -2.18
CA VAL A 148 3.20 -10.49 -1.97
C VAL A 148 2.60 -10.06 -3.31
N VAL A 149 1.44 -9.40 -3.26
CA VAL A 149 0.77 -8.84 -4.43
C VAL A 149 0.58 -7.35 -4.23
N MET A 150 1.02 -6.56 -5.19
CA MET A 150 0.73 -5.14 -5.23
C MET A 150 -0.69 -4.93 -5.73
N MET A 151 -1.48 -4.20 -4.98
CA MET A 151 -2.79 -3.74 -5.39
C MET A 151 -2.87 -2.22 -5.23
N LEU A 152 -3.26 -1.51 -6.27
CA LEU A 152 -3.66 -0.12 -6.15
C LEU A 152 -5.18 -0.05 -6.02
N ALA A 153 -5.64 0.87 -5.20
CA ALA A 153 -7.06 1.06 -4.97
C ALA A 153 -7.44 2.54 -4.96
N THR A 154 -8.61 2.81 -5.52
CA THR A 154 -9.39 4.03 -5.32
C THR A 154 -10.67 3.65 -4.58
N LYS A 155 -11.56 4.60 -4.36
CA LYS A 155 -12.88 4.30 -3.80
C LYS A 155 -13.71 3.35 -4.68
N GLU A 156 -13.56 3.45 -6.00
CA GLU A 156 -14.39 2.77 -6.99
C GLU A 156 -13.73 1.56 -7.65
N LEU A 157 -12.38 1.47 -7.61
CA LEU A 157 -11.65 0.48 -8.39
C LEU A 157 -10.46 -0.08 -7.61
N ARG A 158 -10.29 -1.41 -7.64
CA ARG A 158 -9.10 -2.12 -7.15
C ARG A 158 -8.44 -2.83 -8.31
N VAL A 159 -7.13 -2.61 -8.49
CA VAL A 159 -6.34 -3.28 -9.53
C VAL A 159 -5.13 -3.96 -8.87
N ALA A 160 -5.11 -5.28 -8.90
CA ALA A 160 -3.99 -6.10 -8.45
C ALA A 160 -3.14 -6.53 -9.64
N LEU A 161 -1.86 -6.74 -9.41
CA LEU A 161 -0.86 -6.99 -10.44
C LEU A 161 -0.23 -8.37 -10.30
N ALA A 162 -0.18 -9.14 -11.40
CA ALA A 162 0.61 -10.37 -11.48
C ALA A 162 2.12 -10.06 -11.48
N THR A 163 2.54 -9.08 -12.28
CA THR A 163 3.92 -8.60 -12.33
C THR A 163 3.95 -7.08 -12.11
N THR A 164 5.02 -6.57 -11.48
CA THR A 164 5.16 -5.16 -11.13
C THR A 164 6.18 -4.44 -12.01
N HIS A 165 7.42 -4.29 -11.55
CA HIS A 165 8.45 -3.45 -12.15
C HIS A 165 9.38 -4.26 -13.08
N LEU A 166 8.81 -4.97 -14.06
CA LEU A 166 9.54 -5.67 -15.11
C LEU A 166 9.57 -4.86 -16.41
N ALA A 167 10.63 -5.02 -17.17
CA ALA A 167 10.64 -4.54 -18.56
C ALA A 167 9.54 -5.28 -19.34
N LEU A 168 8.80 -4.57 -20.21
CA LEU A 168 7.66 -5.14 -20.92
C LEU A 168 8.00 -6.43 -21.68
N LYS A 169 9.21 -6.50 -22.28
CA LYS A 169 9.70 -7.70 -23.01
C LYS A 169 9.86 -8.95 -22.13
N ASP A 170 10.02 -8.76 -20.80
CA ASP A 170 10.26 -9.84 -19.85
C ASP A 170 8.94 -10.30 -19.18
N VAL A 171 7.84 -9.56 -19.36
CA VAL A 171 6.54 -9.87 -18.78
C VAL A 171 5.99 -11.22 -19.26
N PRO A 172 5.94 -11.54 -20.57
CA PRO A 172 5.39 -12.82 -21.01
C PRO A 172 6.08 -14.03 -20.38
N GLY A 173 7.42 -13.99 -20.28
CA GLY A 173 8.20 -15.06 -19.67
C GLY A 173 8.02 -15.17 -18.14
N ALA A 174 7.56 -14.11 -17.48
CA ALA A 174 7.27 -14.12 -16.05
C ALA A 174 5.86 -14.64 -15.72
N ILE A 175 4.93 -14.61 -16.66
CA ILE A 175 3.57 -15.15 -16.48
C ILE A 175 3.61 -16.67 -16.55
N THR A 176 3.76 -17.30 -15.38
CA THR A 176 3.78 -18.76 -15.23
C THR A 176 2.54 -19.25 -14.48
N PRO A 177 2.17 -20.54 -14.62
CA PRO A 177 1.07 -21.12 -13.86
C PRO A 177 1.25 -20.92 -12.34
N GLU A 178 2.46 -21.10 -11.83
CA GLU A 178 2.79 -20.96 -10.41
C GLU A 178 2.59 -19.50 -9.92
N LEU A 179 3.07 -18.51 -10.71
CA LEU A 179 2.88 -17.10 -10.39
C LEU A 179 1.39 -16.76 -10.30
N LEU A 180 0.62 -17.13 -11.33
CA LEU A 180 -0.82 -16.83 -11.38
C LEU A 180 -1.57 -17.51 -10.24
N HIS A 181 -1.26 -18.78 -9.97
CA HIS A 181 -1.87 -19.53 -8.88
C HIS A 181 -1.62 -18.84 -7.52
N GLN A 182 -0.36 -18.50 -7.23
CA GLN A 182 0.03 -17.84 -5.97
C GLN A 182 -0.61 -16.46 -5.83
N THR A 183 -0.51 -15.62 -6.86
CA THR A 183 -0.97 -14.23 -6.79
C THR A 183 -2.50 -14.11 -6.76
N LEU A 184 -3.23 -14.96 -7.50
CA LEU A 184 -4.69 -15.01 -7.45
C LEU A 184 -5.20 -15.56 -6.10
N ASN A 185 -4.53 -16.57 -5.53
CA ASN A 185 -4.86 -17.05 -4.18
C ASN A 185 -4.67 -15.94 -3.13
N ILE A 186 -3.54 -15.24 -3.16
CA ILE A 186 -3.28 -14.11 -2.24
C ILE A 186 -4.38 -13.04 -2.40
N LEU A 187 -4.67 -12.64 -3.63
CA LEU A 187 -5.71 -11.64 -3.88
C LEU A 187 -7.08 -12.09 -3.36
N TYR A 188 -7.50 -13.32 -3.68
CA TYR A 188 -8.78 -13.86 -3.27
C TYR A 188 -8.92 -13.93 -1.74
N HIS A 189 -7.92 -14.47 -1.07
CA HIS A 189 -7.94 -14.60 0.38
C HIS A 189 -7.91 -13.23 1.09
N ASP A 190 -7.07 -12.30 0.63
CA ASP A 190 -7.02 -10.97 1.25
C ASP A 190 -8.32 -10.17 1.00
N LEU A 191 -8.94 -10.31 -0.18
CA LEU A 191 -10.27 -9.70 -0.44
C LEU A 191 -11.33 -10.28 0.51
N ARG A 192 -11.29 -11.58 0.80
CA ARG A 192 -12.19 -12.20 1.76
C ARG A 192 -11.87 -11.80 3.19
N ASP A 193 -10.64 -12.04 3.61
CA ASP A 193 -10.26 -12.01 5.02
C ASP A 193 -10.01 -10.57 5.52
N LYS A 194 -9.40 -9.70 4.70
CA LYS A 194 -9.09 -8.30 5.09
C LYS A 194 -10.15 -7.31 4.61
N PHE A 195 -10.73 -7.52 3.41
CA PHE A 195 -11.75 -6.61 2.89
C PHE A 195 -13.18 -7.01 3.29
N GLY A 196 -13.38 -8.20 3.87
CA GLY A 196 -14.69 -8.67 4.34
C GLY A 196 -15.66 -8.99 3.19
N ILE A 197 -15.15 -9.41 2.03
CA ILE A 197 -15.94 -9.80 0.87
C ILE A 197 -16.07 -11.32 0.89
N ASP A 198 -17.21 -11.86 1.33
CA ASP A 198 -17.40 -13.30 1.53
C ASP A 198 -17.12 -14.15 0.27
N ALA A 199 -17.53 -13.68 -0.89
CA ALA A 199 -17.36 -14.35 -2.18
C ALA A 199 -16.76 -13.38 -3.22
N PRO A 200 -15.44 -13.10 -3.16
CA PRO A 200 -14.81 -12.15 -4.06
C PRO A 200 -14.92 -12.58 -5.52
N ARG A 201 -15.39 -11.69 -6.37
CA ARG A 201 -15.39 -11.86 -7.82
C ARG A 201 -14.25 -11.05 -8.44
N ILE A 202 -13.35 -11.71 -9.16
CA ILE A 202 -12.14 -11.10 -9.72
C ILE A 202 -12.21 -11.14 -11.25
N ALA A 203 -12.10 -9.97 -11.89
CA ALA A 203 -11.95 -9.85 -13.33
C ALA A 203 -10.47 -10.01 -13.70
N VAL A 204 -10.11 -11.10 -14.38
CA VAL A 204 -8.73 -11.40 -14.77
C VAL A 204 -8.53 -10.98 -16.22
N LEU A 205 -7.55 -10.09 -16.47
CA LEU A 205 -7.22 -9.62 -17.81
C LEU A 205 -6.39 -10.67 -18.55
N GLY A 206 -6.52 -10.72 -19.89
CA GLY A 206 -5.56 -11.40 -20.75
C GLY A 206 -4.23 -10.67 -20.77
N LEU A 207 -3.18 -11.33 -21.23
CA LEU A 207 -1.87 -10.72 -21.46
C LEU A 207 -1.84 -9.99 -22.82
N ASN A 208 -2.40 -10.65 -23.84
CA ASN A 208 -2.37 -10.20 -25.22
C ASN A 208 -3.60 -9.36 -25.59
N PRO A 209 -3.53 -8.54 -26.66
CA PRO A 209 -4.70 -7.86 -27.21
C PRO A 209 -5.85 -8.84 -27.47
N HIS A 210 -7.08 -8.40 -27.21
CA HIS A 210 -8.30 -9.23 -27.33
C HIS A 210 -8.24 -10.56 -26.59
N ALA A 211 -7.43 -10.63 -25.50
CA ALA A 211 -7.18 -11.84 -24.73
C ALA A 211 -6.72 -13.03 -25.62
N GLY A 212 -5.82 -12.72 -26.57
CA GLY A 212 -5.17 -13.71 -27.43
C GLY A 212 -6.01 -14.20 -28.61
N GLU A 213 -7.32 -13.82 -28.71
CA GLU A 213 -8.23 -14.19 -29.82
C GLU A 213 -8.11 -15.68 -30.22
N ASP A 214 -8.40 -16.56 -29.27
CA ASP A 214 -8.32 -18.01 -29.40
C ASP A 214 -6.91 -18.52 -29.81
N GLY A 215 -5.86 -17.78 -29.48
CA GLY A 215 -4.46 -18.11 -29.77
C GLY A 215 -3.94 -17.53 -31.09
N HIS A 216 -4.74 -16.70 -31.80
CA HIS A 216 -4.31 -16.04 -33.04
C HIS A 216 -3.41 -14.82 -32.76
N MET A 217 -3.51 -14.20 -31.58
CA MET A 217 -2.73 -13.05 -31.16
C MET A 217 -1.83 -13.31 -29.94
N GLY A 218 -1.41 -14.54 -29.76
CA GLY A 218 -0.65 -15.04 -28.63
C GLY A 218 -1.31 -16.28 -28.05
N ARG A 219 -0.54 -17.13 -27.40
CA ARG A 219 -1.03 -18.41 -26.89
C ARG A 219 -1.03 -18.50 -25.37
N GLU A 220 -0.55 -17.47 -24.70
CA GLU A 220 -0.43 -17.42 -23.23
C GLU A 220 -1.80 -17.58 -22.55
N GLU A 221 -2.86 -17.05 -23.14
CA GLU A 221 -4.22 -17.22 -22.61
C GLU A 221 -4.67 -18.67 -22.67
N VAL A 222 -4.46 -19.33 -23.82
CA VAL A 222 -4.90 -20.71 -24.03
C VAL A 222 -4.01 -21.71 -23.29
N GLU A 223 -2.70 -21.47 -23.27
CA GLU A 223 -1.71 -22.41 -22.73
C GLU A 223 -1.46 -22.23 -21.23
N ILE A 224 -1.64 -21.03 -20.69
CA ILE A 224 -1.31 -20.68 -19.30
C ILE A 224 -2.52 -20.16 -18.54
N LEU A 225 -3.12 -19.03 -18.98
CA LEU A 225 -4.13 -18.34 -18.18
C LEU A 225 -5.40 -19.18 -18.01
N ALA A 226 -6.00 -19.65 -19.13
CA ALA A 226 -7.27 -20.38 -19.08
C ALA A 226 -7.17 -21.66 -18.23
N PRO A 227 -6.14 -22.53 -18.37
CA PRO A 227 -6.00 -23.71 -17.50
C PRO A 227 -5.88 -23.37 -16.02
N VAL A 228 -5.14 -22.31 -15.66
CA VAL A 228 -5.02 -21.88 -14.27
C VAL A 228 -6.36 -21.37 -13.73
N LEU A 229 -7.06 -20.53 -14.50
CA LEU A 229 -8.36 -20.00 -14.08
C LEU A 229 -9.40 -21.12 -13.93
N GLU A 230 -9.42 -22.12 -14.81
CA GLU A 230 -10.31 -23.29 -14.70
C GLU A 230 -10.03 -24.07 -13.43
N ASN A 231 -8.76 -24.30 -13.10
CA ASN A 231 -8.37 -24.99 -11.87
C ASN A 231 -8.82 -24.22 -10.62
N LEU A 232 -8.61 -22.90 -10.59
CA LEU A 232 -9.00 -22.05 -9.45
C LEU A 232 -10.53 -21.94 -9.32
N ARG A 233 -11.28 -21.89 -10.43
CA ARG A 233 -12.75 -21.96 -10.45
C ARG A 233 -13.26 -23.29 -9.90
N ALA A 234 -12.64 -24.40 -10.29
CA ALA A 234 -12.97 -25.71 -9.72
C ALA A 234 -12.72 -25.76 -8.20
N GLY A 235 -11.76 -24.96 -7.70
CA GLY A 235 -11.51 -24.72 -6.27
C GLY A 235 -12.49 -23.76 -5.58
N GLY A 236 -13.47 -23.20 -6.31
CA GLY A 236 -14.52 -22.34 -5.74
C GLY A 236 -14.31 -20.83 -5.90
N MET A 237 -13.28 -20.38 -6.61
CA MET A 237 -13.09 -18.95 -6.87
C MET A 237 -14.01 -18.44 -7.99
N ASP A 238 -14.62 -17.27 -7.81
CA ASP A 238 -15.40 -16.61 -8.85
C ASP A 238 -14.46 -15.69 -9.68
N LEU A 239 -13.98 -16.21 -10.79
CA LEU A 239 -13.05 -15.54 -11.70
C LEU A 239 -13.71 -15.29 -13.05
N LEU A 240 -13.73 -14.05 -13.50
CA LEU A 240 -14.15 -13.66 -14.85
C LEU A 240 -12.90 -13.57 -15.74
N GLY A 241 -12.94 -14.16 -16.93
CA GLY A 241 -11.85 -14.00 -17.89
C GLY A 241 -11.21 -15.31 -18.36
N PRO A 242 -10.09 -15.23 -19.09
CA PRO A 242 -9.33 -13.99 -19.36
C PRO A 242 -10.12 -12.99 -20.22
N LEU A 243 -10.13 -11.72 -19.81
CA LEU A 243 -10.86 -10.64 -20.47
C LEU A 243 -9.93 -9.75 -21.31
N PRO A 244 -10.38 -9.24 -22.45
CA PRO A 244 -9.68 -8.17 -23.16
C PRO A 244 -9.54 -6.93 -22.28
N ALA A 245 -8.32 -6.41 -22.12
CA ALA A 245 -8.06 -5.29 -21.22
C ALA A 245 -8.74 -3.98 -21.65
N ASP A 246 -8.88 -3.77 -22.97
CA ASP A 246 -9.52 -2.60 -23.55
C ASP A 246 -11.04 -2.49 -23.24
N THR A 247 -11.69 -3.60 -22.94
CA THR A 247 -13.12 -3.65 -22.64
C THR A 247 -13.44 -3.98 -21.17
N ALA A 248 -12.47 -4.50 -20.42
CA ALA A 248 -12.66 -4.95 -19.04
C ALA A 248 -12.98 -3.80 -18.06
N PHE A 249 -12.50 -2.59 -18.33
CA PHE A 249 -12.72 -1.44 -17.46
C PHE A 249 -14.04 -0.68 -17.74
N ASN A 250 -14.97 -1.27 -18.48
CA ASN A 250 -16.28 -0.66 -18.64
C ASN A 250 -17.16 -0.85 -17.37
N PRO A 251 -18.12 0.07 -17.12
CA PRO A 251 -18.95 0.00 -15.92
C PRO A 251 -19.72 -1.32 -15.75
N LYS A 252 -20.10 -1.99 -16.86
CA LYS A 252 -20.84 -3.26 -16.79
C LYS A 252 -19.99 -4.40 -16.20
N VAL A 253 -18.68 -4.38 -16.43
CA VAL A 253 -17.76 -5.34 -15.83
C VAL A 253 -17.45 -4.93 -14.40
N LEU A 254 -17.06 -3.66 -14.19
CA LEU A 254 -16.62 -3.16 -12.90
C LEU A 254 -17.67 -3.22 -11.81
N THR A 255 -18.96 -3.04 -12.15
CA THR A 255 -20.06 -3.19 -11.17
C THR A 255 -20.32 -4.65 -10.75
N ASN A 256 -19.75 -5.60 -11.48
CA ASN A 256 -19.93 -7.02 -11.22
C ASN A 256 -18.62 -7.71 -10.76
N CYS A 257 -17.60 -6.96 -10.37
CA CYS A 257 -16.38 -7.52 -9.80
C CYS A 257 -15.86 -6.64 -8.65
N ASP A 258 -15.13 -7.27 -7.75
CA ASP A 258 -14.56 -6.63 -6.56
C ASP A 258 -13.13 -6.14 -6.79
N ALA A 259 -12.43 -6.75 -7.76
CA ALA A 259 -11.09 -6.36 -8.19
C ALA A 259 -10.84 -6.77 -9.64
N VAL A 260 -9.94 -6.04 -10.29
CA VAL A 260 -9.34 -6.39 -11.58
C VAL A 260 -7.95 -6.93 -11.31
N PHE A 261 -7.59 -8.06 -11.92
CA PHE A 261 -6.26 -8.62 -11.88
C PHE A 261 -5.58 -8.45 -13.23
N ALA A 262 -4.57 -7.59 -13.27
CA ALA A 262 -3.82 -7.24 -14.46
C ALA A 262 -2.49 -8.02 -14.54
N MET A 263 -2.06 -8.35 -15.74
CA MET A 263 -0.83 -9.13 -15.96
C MET A 263 0.43 -8.30 -15.71
N TYR A 264 0.38 -6.98 -15.98
CA TYR A 264 1.51 -6.08 -15.81
C TYR A 264 1.07 -4.66 -15.43
N HIS A 265 2.02 -3.89 -14.94
CA HIS A 265 1.83 -2.56 -14.36
C HIS A 265 0.99 -1.62 -15.25
N ASP A 266 1.44 -1.36 -16.50
CA ASP A 266 0.80 -0.37 -17.37
C ASP A 266 -0.47 -0.90 -18.06
N GLN A 267 -0.87 -2.16 -17.83
CA GLN A 267 -2.14 -2.68 -18.29
C GLN A 267 -3.32 -2.14 -17.48
N GLY A 268 -3.17 -1.99 -16.18
CA GLY A 268 -4.25 -1.61 -15.28
C GLY A 268 -4.10 -0.24 -14.63
N LEU A 269 -2.87 0.17 -14.28
CA LEU A 269 -2.66 1.37 -13.48
C LEU A 269 -2.96 2.69 -14.19
N PRO A 270 -2.76 2.88 -15.50
CA PRO A 270 -3.16 4.11 -16.17
C PRO A 270 -4.65 4.40 -16.04
N VAL A 271 -5.51 3.37 -16.14
CA VAL A 271 -6.96 3.51 -15.97
C VAL A 271 -7.31 3.88 -14.53
N LEU A 272 -6.70 3.18 -13.55
CA LEU A 272 -6.93 3.45 -12.13
C LEU A 272 -6.48 4.87 -11.76
N LYS A 273 -5.29 5.28 -12.19
CA LYS A 273 -4.76 6.62 -11.89
C LYS A 273 -5.57 7.74 -12.56
N TYR A 274 -6.07 7.50 -13.78
CA TYR A 274 -6.97 8.43 -14.45
C TYR A 274 -8.30 8.59 -13.69
N SER A 275 -8.92 7.48 -13.26
CA SER A 275 -10.19 7.52 -12.51
C SER A 275 -10.02 8.09 -11.09
N GLY A 276 -8.88 7.82 -10.44
CA GLY A 276 -8.63 8.18 -9.05
C GLY A 276 -8.16 9.63 -8.80
N PHE A 277 -7.73 10.38 -9.82
CA PHE A 277 -7.26 11.77 -9.71
C PHE A 277 -6.38 12.07 -8.49
N GLY A 278 -5.28 11.33 -8.31
CA GLY A 278 -4.33 11.52 -7.20
C GLY A 278 -4.77 10.93 -5.85
N ARG A 279 -5.92 10.24 -5.78
CA ARG A 279 -6.42 9.57 -4.57
C ARG A 279 -6.13 8.07 -4.53
N ALA A 280 -5.34 7.57 -5.49
CA ALA A 280 -4.92 6.19 -5.48
C ALA A 280 -4.00 5.90 -4.28
N ILE A 281 -4.14 4.72 -3.72
CA ILE A 281 -3.28 4.20 -2.67
C ILE A 281 -2.70 2.85 -3.10
N ASN A 282 -1.57 2.50 -2.51
CA ASN A 282 -0.97 1.19 -2.68
C ASN A 282 -1.27 0.32 -1.44
N ILE A 283 -1.72 -0.91 -1.66
CA ILE A 283 -1.97 -1.92 -0.63
C ILE A 283 -1.09 -3.13 -0.95
N THR A 284 -0.36 -3.62 0.04
CA THR A 284 0.45 -4.84 -0.11
C THR A 284 -0.33 -6.02 0.44
N LEU A 285 -0.78 -6.90 -0.45
CA LEU A 285 -1.50 -8.13 -0.11
C LEU A 285 -0.52 -9.28 0.16
N GLY A 286 -0.96 -10.30 0.93
CA GLY A 286 -0.17 -11.47 1.29
C GLY A 286 0.70 -11.29 2.53
N LEU A 287 0.88 -10.08 3.03
CA LEU A 287 1.56 -9.86 4.31
C LEU A 287 0.67 -10.35 5.48
N PRO A 288 1.25 -10.86 6.59
CA PRO A 288 0.48 -11.19 7.80
C PRO A 288 -0.06 -9.97 8.54
N ILE A 289 0.19 -8.78 8.03
CA ILE A 289 -0.20 -7.48 8.56
C ILE A 289 -1.00 -6.70 7.52
N ILE A 290 -1.75 -5.69 7.96
CA ILE A 290 -2.38 -4.70 7.07
C ILE A 290 -1.36 -3.61 6.77
N ARG A 291 -1.05 -3.40 5.48
CA ARG A 291 -0.20 -2.29 5.04
C ARG A 291 -0.85 -1.54 3.90
N THR A 292 -1.02 -0.24 4.09
CA THR A 292 -1.38 0.72 3.05
C THR A 292 -0.29 1.78 2.88
N SER A 293 -0.26 2.45 1.75
CA SER A 293 0.77 3.45 1.41
C SER A 293 0.23 4.50 0.48
N VAL A 294 0.80 5.68 0.53
CA VAL A 294 0.64 6.68 -0.51
C VAL A 294 1.13 6.17 -1.87
N ASP A 295 0.56 6.69 -2.96
CA ASP A 295 0.94 6.35 -4.35
C ASP A 295 1.70 7.51 -5.04
N HIS A 296 2.53 8.23 -4.29
CA HIS A 296 3.39 9.30 -4.81
C HIS A 296 4.80 9.20 -4.22
N GLY A 297 5.75 9.91 -4.82
CA GLY A 297 7.14 9.99 -4.36
C GLY A 297 7.35 11.01 -3.24
N THR A 298 8.61 11.24 -2.92
CA THR A 298 9.06 12.13 -1.84
C THR A 298 8.85 13.62 -2.13
N ALA A 299 8.65 14.02 -3.39
CA ALA A 299 8.39 15.38 -3.83
C ALA A 299 9.24 16.43 -3.09
N LEU A 300 10.56 16.27 -3.17
CA LEU A 300 11.54 17.05 -2.42
C LEU A 300 11.40 18.56 -2.61
N ASP A 301 11.00 18.99 -3.81
CA ASP A 301 10.75 20.37 -4.19
C ASP A 301 9.53 21.00 -3.49
N GLN A 302 8.62 20.19 -2.96
CA GLN A 302 7.42 20.64 -2.25
C GLN A 302 7.56 20.54 -0.73
N ALA A 303 8.64 19.93 -0.23
CA ALA A 303 8.84 19.76 1.19
C ALA A 303 8.95 21.13 1.89
N GLU A 304 8.22 21.29 3.01
CA GLU A 304 8.17 22.51 3.82
C GLU A 304 7.52 23.74 3.15
N THR A 305 6.92 23.58 1.96
CA THR A 305 6.27 24.70 1.25
C THR A 305 4.79 24.89 1.62
N GLY A 306 4.18 23.91 2.26
CA GLY A 306 2.74 23.85 2.52
C GLY A 306 1.89 23.46 1.30
N GLY A 307 2.52 23.21 0.16
CA GLY A 307 1.84 22.81 -1.10
C GLY A 307 1.68 21.30 -1.29
N ALA A 308 2.13 20.48 -0.36
CA ALA A 308 2.04 19.04 -0.48
C ALA A 308 0.58 18.55 -0.47
N ASP A 309 0.23 17.70 -1.44
CA ASP A 309 -1.08 17.02 -1.47
C ASP A 309 -1.06 15.81 -0.54
N TRP A 310 -1.91 15.82 0.49
CA TRP A 310 -1.99 14.76 1.49
C TRP A 310 -3.17 13.79 1.28
N HIS A 311 -4.00 13.98 0.24
CA HIS A 311 -5.21 13.17 0.02
C HIS A 311 -4.92 11.67 -0.18
N SER A 312 -3.76 11.32 -0.76
CA SER A 312 -3.35 9.90 -0.84
C SER A 312 -3.10 9.31 0.56
N LEU A 313 -2.49 10.07 1.48
CA LEU A 313 -2.32 9.63 2.87
C LEU A 313 -3.67 9.53 3.60
N GLU A 314 -4.57 10.49 3.38
CA GLU A 314 -5.94 10.45 3.91
C GLU A 314 -6.66 9.16 3.50
N GLN A 315 -6.60 8.79 2.23
CA GLN A 315 -7.19 7.55 1.73
C GLN A 315 -6.48 6.32 2.31
N ALA A 316 -5.15 6.34 2.42
CA ALA A 316 -4.39 5.23 3.00
C ALA A 316 -4.77 4.97 4.46
N ILE A 317 -4.93 6.02 5.28
CA ILE A 317 -5.39 5.90 6.67
C ILE A 317 -6.85 5.43 6.70
N THR A 318 -7.73 5.98 5.86
CA THR A 318 -9.15 5.60 5.79
C THR A 318 -9.32 4.12 5.50
N ILE A 319 -8.62 3.61 4.48
CA ILE A 319 -8.66 2.18 4.12
C ILE A 319 -8.05 1.31 5.22
N ALA A 320 -6.93 1.74 5.83
CA ALA A 320 -6.35 1.01 6.95
C ALA A 320 -7.36 0.85 8.11
N CYS A 321 -8.11 1.90 8.45
CA CYS A 321 -9.18 1.84 9.44
C CYS A 321 -10.26 0.83 9.06
N GLN A 322 -10.75 0.86 7.81
CA GLN A 322 -11.77 -0.05 7.31
C GLN A 322 -11.32 -1.51 7.36
N LEU A 323 -10.09 -1.81 6.91
CA LEU A 323 -9.53 -3.16 6.96
C LEU A 323 -9.38 -3.66 8.39
N CYS A 324 -9.01 -2.79 9.34
CA CYS A 324 -8.97 -3.13 10.76
C CYS A 324 -10.36 -3.47 11.33
N GLU A 325 -11.41 -2.78 10.88
CA GLU A 325 -12.79 -3.05 11.30
C GLU A 325 -13.27 -4.41 10.77
N ASN A 326 -13.01 -4.70 9.50
CA ASN A 326 -13.39 -5.97 8.86
C ASN A 326 -12.71 -7.17 9.55
N ASN A 327 -11.39 -7.10 9.80
CA ASN A 327 -10.66 -8.17 10.49
C ASN A 327 -11.20 -8.48 11.90
N ARG A 328 -11.73 -7.48 12.60
CA ARG A 328 -12.34 -7.69 13.92
C ARG A 328 -13.70 -8.37 13.83
N GLN A 329 -14.47 -8.07 12.81
CA GLN A 329 -15.77 -8.71 12.58
C GLN A 329 -15.58 -10.19 12.24
N ALA A 330 -14.59 -10.51 11.39
CA ALA A 330 -14.23 -11.89 11.04
C ALA A 330 -13.70 -12.71 12.25
N GLY A 331 -12.96 -12.10 13.16
CA GLY A 331 -12.43 -12.78 14.37
C GLY A 331 -13.45 -12.99 15.49
N ASN A 332 -14.67 -12.46 15.37
CA ASN A 332 -15.77 -12.64 16.33
C ASN A 332 -16.79 -13.71 15.89
N HIS A 333 -16.56 -14.39 14.78
CA HIS A 333 -17.30 -15.55 14.30
C HIS A 333 -16.46 -16.82 14.41
#